data_3126181ca0cde62fac9bf4a75d331910
#
_entry.id   3126181ca0cde62fac9bf4a75d331910
#
_cell.length_a   1.000
_cell.length_b   1.000
_cell.length_c   1.000
_cell.angle_alpha   90.00
_cell.angle_beta   90.00
_cell.angle_gamma   90.00
#
_symmetry.space_group_name_H-M   'P 1'
#
loop_
_entity.id
_entity.type
_entity.pdbx_description
1 polymer ?
#
loop_
_entity_poly.entity_id
_entity_poly.type
_entity_poly.pdbx_seq_one_letter_code
_entity_poly.pdbx_strand_id
1 'polypeptide(L)'
;MRAIVVGLGVQGQKRRRFAGADYVAAVDNKNPEAEYRDVRDVPLGDYDVALVCTPDEAKPGLLDYLLGRGKHVLVEKPLVASDEAALRRLEKLACDNRAVCYIAYNHRFEPHFVRMRELVASGKLGRVYSCRMFYGNGTARLVRDSDWRDRGAGVLPDLGSHLLDTCRFWFGDIADTFKLLAANRFENRAPDHVIIGTEQNRPRIELEMTLLMWRNHFTCDILAEKGSAHIESLCKWGPATFIHRMRMLPSGRPAEDRETLEQEDPTWALEYAHFKALCAARAPADLSNDIWLQRALGRLGAEAGR
;
A
#
# COMPACT_ATOMS: atom_id res chain seq x y z
N MET A 1 -9.00 23.13 -2.71
CA MET A 1 -7.82 22.54 -3.37
C MET A 1 -8.28 22.09 -4.76
N ARG A 2 -7.47 22.34 -5.79
CA ARG A 2 -7.81 21.96 -7.18
C ARG A 2 -6.95 20.77 -7.57
N ALA A 3 -7.61 19.66 -7.93
CA ALA A 3 -6.95 18.38 -8.18
C ALA A 3 -7.12 17.92 -9.62
N ILE A 4 -6.02 17.56 -10.27
CA ILE A 4 -6.05 16.82 -11.53
C ILE A 4 -5.81 15.33 -11.28
N VAL A 5 -6.39 14.48 -12.13
CA VAL A 5 -6.13 13.03 -12.12
C VAL A 5 -5.29 12.69 -13.34
N VAL A 6 -4.12 12.09 -13.12
CA VAL A 6 -3.19 11.69 -14.18
C VAL A 6 -3.23 10.17 -14.33
N GLY A 7 -3.80 9.69 -15.43
CA GLY A 7 -4.13 8.28 -15.70
C GLY A 7 -5.57 7.96 -15.31
N LEU A 8 -6.47 7.76 -16.29
CA LEU A 8 -7.89 7.44 -16.10
C LEU A 8 -8.21 5.94 -16.24
N GLY A 9 -7.33 5.08 -15.77
CA GLY A 9 -7.61 3.67 -15.58
C GLY A 9 -8.51 3.42 -14.36
N VAL A 10 -8.63 2.17 -13.91
CA VAL A 10 -9.51 1.78 -12.78
C VAL A 10 -9.22 2.61 -11.52
N GLN A 11 -7.95 2.84 -11.19
CA GLN A 11 -7.60 3.61 -9.99
C GLN A 11 -7.85 5.11 -10.21
N GLY A 12 -7.58 5.64 -11.40
CA GLY A 12 -7.85 7.05 -11.73
C GLY A 12 -9.33 7.40 -11.62
N GLN A 13 -10.22 6.53 -12.10
CA GLN A 13 -11.67 6.73 -11.95
C GLN A 13 -12.10 6.78 -10.47
N LYS A 14 -11.51 5.91 -9.63
CA LYS A 14 -11.74 5.98 -8.19
C LYS A 14 -11.23 7.29 -7.59
N ARG A 15 -10.01 7.71 -7.92
CA ARG A 15 -9.44 8.98 -7.44
C ARG A 15 -10.29 10.18 -7.87
N ARG A 16 -10.76 10.19 -9.13
CA ARG A 16 -11.70 11.20 -9.63
C ARG A 16 -12.97 11.27 -8.75
N ARG A 17 -13.55 10.11 -8.43
CA ARG A 17 -14.74 10.04 -7.56
C ARG A 17 -14.47 10.61 -6.17
N PHE A 18 -13.35 10.25 -5.54
CA PHE A 18 -13.02 10.70 -4.18
C PHE A 18 -12.47 12.13 -4.13
N ALA A 19 -11.93 12.66 -5.22
CA ALA A 19 -11.60 14.07 -5.32
C ALA A 19 -12.86 14.96 -5.27
N GLY A 20 -13.99 14.47 -5.78
CA GLY A 20 -15.27 15.16 -5.66
C GLY A 20 -15.21 16.60 -6.18
N ALA A 21 -15.58 17.58 -5.35
CA ALA A 21 -15.55 19.01 -5.70
C ALA A 21 -14.15 19.59 -5.91
N ASP A 22 -13.09 18.89 -5.48
CA ASP A 22 -11.71 19.31 -5.73
C ASP A 22 -11.26 18.98 -7.16
N TYR A 23 -11.93 18.04 -7.86
CA TYR A 23 -11.58 17.64 -9.23
C TYR A 23 -11.76 18.77 -10.23
N VAL A 24 -10.74 19.00 -11.07
CA VAL A 24 -10.78 20.02 -12.12
C VAL A 24 -10.55 19.47 -13.53
N ALA A 25 -9.69 18.47 -13.70
CA ALA A 25 -9.44 17.87 -15.00
C ALA A 25 -8.76 16.49 -14.86
N ALA A 26 -8.83 15.71 -15.94
CA ALA A 26 -8.07 14.48 -16.10
C ALA A 26 -7.05 14.60 -17.24
N VAL A 27 -5.96 13.86 -17.08
CA VAL A 27 -4.88 13.71 -18.05
C VAL A 27 -4.73 12.23 -18.37
N ASP A 28 -4.92 11.84 -19.62
CA ASP A 28 -4.67 10.46 -20.07
C ASP A 28 -4.38 10.44 -21.57
N ASN A 29 -3.30 9.79 -21.98
CA ASN A 29 -2.87 9.76 -23.37
C ASN A 29 -3.71 8.83 -24.27
N LYS A 30 -4.55 7.98 -23.70
CA LYS A 30 -5.37 6.98 -24.41
C LYS A 30 -6.86 7.15 -24.16
N ASN A 31 -7.26 7.46 -22.92
CA ASN A 31 -8.67 7.54 -22.56
C ASN A 31 -9.31 8.81 -23.16
N PRO A 32 -10.36 8.67 -24.02
CA PRO A 32 -10.99 9.82 -24.67
C PRO A 32 -11.73 10.76 -23.71
N GLU A 33 -12.08 10.30 -22.49
CA GLU A 33 -12.74 11.11 -21.47
C GLU A 33 -11.81 12.14 -20.82
N ALA A 34 -10.48 12.03 -21.04
CA ALA A 34 -9.54 12.98 -20.46
C ALA A 34 -9.51 14.30 -21.23
N GLU A 35 -9.54 15.40 -20.49
CA GLU A 35 -9.48 16.76 -21.04
C GLU A 35 -8.10 17.07 -21.66
N TYR A 36 -7.05 16.47 -21.13
CA TYR A 36 -5.66 16.68 -21.59
C TYR A 36 -4.97 15.35 -21.94
N ARG A 37 -4.02 15.42 -22.87
CA ARG A 37 -3.23 14.25 -23.29
C ARG A 37 -1.89 14.14 -22.58
N ASP A 38 -1.30 15.27 -22.18
CA ASP A 38 -0.06 15.36 -21.40
C ASP A 38 -0.28 16.32 -20.20
N VAL A 39 0.32 16.01 -19.09
CA VAL A 39 0.25 16.85 -17.88
C VAL A 39 0.87 18.23 -18.10
N ARG A 40 1.77 18.35 -19.07
CA ARG A 40 2.42 19.61 -19.45
C ARG A 40 1.47 20.58 -20.18
N ASP A 41 0.38 20.06 -20.74
CA ASP A 41 -0.65 20.87 -21.42
C ASP A 41 -1.61 21.52 -20.44
N VAL A 42 -1.63 21.05 -19.16
CA VAL A 42 -2.47 21.62 -18.11
C VAL A 42 -1.83 22.90 -17.58
N PRO A 43 -2.51 24.07 -17.68
CA PRO A 43 -1.95 25.31 -17.14
C PRO A 43 -1.62 25.17 -15.66
N LEU A 44 -0.39 25.53 -15.27
CA LEU A 44 0.09 25.39 -13.90
C LEU A 44 -0.75 26.17 -12.89
N GLY A 45 -1.42 27.24 -13.32
CA GLY A 45 -2.33 28.05 -12.49
C GLY A 45 -3.64 27.35 -12.15
N ASP A 46 -4.03 26.28 -12.86
CA ASP A 46 -5.36 25.69 -12.77
C ASP A 46 -5.47 24.58 -11.72
N TYR A 47 -4.36 24.04 -11.24
CA TYR A 47 -4.37 22.98 -10.24
C TYR A 47 -3.29 23.18 -9.16
N ASP A 48 -3.53 22.59 -8.02
CA ASP A 48 -2.64 22.63 -6.85
C ASP A 48 -1.99 21.26 -6.61
N VAL A 49 -2.72 20.17 -6.94
CA VAL A 49 -2.30 18.80 -6.69
C VAL A 49 -2.57 17.90 -7.89
N ALA A 50 -1.78 16.83 -8.01
CA ALA A 50 -1.96 15.76 -8.98
C ALA A 50 -2.14 14.41 -8.29
N LEU A 51 -3.19 13.66 -8.70
CA LEU A 51 -3.46 12.27 -8.29
C LEU A 51 -2.94 11.36 -9.40
N VAL A 52 -1.73 10.81 -9.21
CA VAL A 52 -1.01 10.06 -10.25
C VAL A 52 -1.35 8.58 -10.19
N CYS A 53 -2.05 8.09 -11.21
CA CYS A 53 -2.57 6.72 -11.34
C CYS A 53 -2.05 6.02 -12.60
N THR A 54 -0.83 6.34 -13.00
CA THR A 54 -0.18 5.80 -14.21
C THR A 54 0.58 4.51 -13.91
N PRO A 55 0.94 3.72 -14.95
CA PRO A 55 1.91 2.64 -14.81
C PRO A 55 3.25 3.10 -14.22
N ASP A 56 3.98 2.16 -13.61
CA ASP A 56 5.19 2.47 -12.82
C ASP A 56 6.28 3.17 -13.65
N GLU A 57 6.44 2.79 -14.90
CA GLU A 57 7.46 3.35 -15.82
C GLU A 57 7.26 4.86 -16.06
N ALA A 58 6.02 5.35 -16.01
CA ALA A 58 5.71 6.77 -16.23
C ALA A 58 5.87 7.63 -14.96
N LYS A 59 5.79 7.02 -13.78
CA LYS A 59 5.77 7.74 -12.49
C LYS A 59 6.99 8.65 -12.29
N PRO A 60 8.26 8.19 -12.46
CA PRO A 60 9.42 9.03 -12.15
C PRO A 60 9.43 10.35 -12.92
N GLY A 61 9.22 10.32 -14.23
CA GLY A 61 9.21 11.53 -15.07
C GLY A 61 8.05 12.49 -14.74
N LEU A 62 6.88 11.95 -14.39
CA LEU A 62 5.74 12.75 -13.93
C LEU A 62 6.02 13.41 -12.58
N LEU A 63 6.63 12.69 -11.65
CA LEU A 63 6.98 13.21 -10.32
C LEU A 63 8.06 14.29 -10.42
N ASP A 64 9.12 14.08 -11.22
CA ASP A 64 10.14 15.10 -11.50
C ASP A 64 9.49 16.39 -12.04
N TYR A 65 8.55 16.27 -12.99
CA TYR A 65 7.85 17.43 -13.55
C TYR A 65 6.98 18.15 -12.52
N LEU A 66 6.13 17.40 -11.79
CA LEU A 66 5.15 17.97 -10.87
C LEU A 66 5.81 18.57 -9.62
N LEU A 67 6.68 17.78 -8.97
CA LEU A 67 7.37 18.21 -7.75
C LEU A 67 8.32 19.38 -8.03
N GLY A 68 9.02 19.37 -9.18
CA GLY A 68 9.88 20.49 -9.61
C GLY A 68 9.14 21.79 -9.83
N ARG A 69 7.80 21.75 -9.95
CA ARG A 69 6.91 22.94 -10.07
C ARG A 69 6.12 23.24 -8.81
N GLY A 70 6.49 22.61 -7.69
CA GLY A 70 5.85 22.81 -6.40
C GLY A 70 4.43 22.25 -6.32
N LYS A 71 4.04 21.31 -7.22
CA LYS A 71 2.74 20.66 -7.16
C LYS A 71 2.77 19.50 -6.17
N HIS A 72 1.78 19.46 -5.28
CA HIS A 72 1.61 18.31 -4.39
C HIS A 72 1.16 17.08 -5.17
N VAL A 73 1.64 15.92 -4.78
CA VAL A 73 1.35 14.66 -5.49
C VAL A 73 0.88 13.58 -4.52
N LEU A 74 -0.23 12.94 -4.87
CA LEU A 74 -0.61 11.62 -4.38
C LEU A 74 -0.37 10.64 -5.51
N VAL A 75 0.49 9.64 -5.31
CA VAL A 75 0.83 8.66 -6.35
C VAL A 75 0.48 7.25 -5.92
N GLU A 76 -0.10 6.46 -6.84
CA GLU A 76 -0.46 5.07 -6.57
C GLU A 76 0.76 4.19 -6.24
N LYS A 77 0.59 3.33 -5.26
CA LYS A 77 1.59 2.34 -4.82
C LYS A 77 1.83 1.24 -5.89
N PRO A 78 2.96 0.54 -5.84
CA PRO A 78 4.17 0.95 -5.17
C PRO A 78 4.85 2.08 -5.94
N LEU A 79 5.63 2.90 -5.24
CA LEU A 79 6.53 3.81 -5.91
C LEU A 79 7.84 3.06 -6.19
N VAL A 80 8.08 2.77 -7.46
CA VAL A 80 9.30 2.11 -7.95
C VAL A 80 10.07 3.10 -8.81
N ALA A 81 11.36 3.24 -8.53
CA ALA A 81 12.30 4.03 -9.30
C ALA A 81 13.46 3.12 -9.79
N SER A 82 14.36 3.66 -10.62
CA SER A 82 15.52 2.91 -11.12
C SER A 82 16.40 2.38 -9.97
N ASP A 83 16.55 3.18 -8.93
CA ASP A 83 17.36 2.87 -7.75
C ASP A 83 16.93 3.75 -6.55
N GLU A 84 17.57 3.53 -5.41
CA GLU A 84 17.34 4.30 -4.20
C GLU A 84 17.72 5.78 -4.34
N ALA A 85 18.78 6.08 -5.10
CA ALA A 85 19.22 7.46 -5.31
C ALA A 85 18.16 8.28 -6.05
N ALA A 86 17.42 7.65 -6.97
CA ALA A 86 16.29 8.28 -7.64
C ALA A 86 15.15 8.65 -6.68
N LEU A 87 14.81 7.77 -5.73
CA LEU A 87 13.82 8.08 -4.69
C LEU A 87 14.28 9.22 -3.77
N ARG A 88 15.54 9.20 -3.32
CA ARG A 88 16.11 10.29 -2.52
C ARG A 88 16.15 11.63 -3.27
N ARG A 89 16.39 11.58 -4.59
CA ARG A 89 16.32 12.78 -5.43
C ARG A 89 14.89 13.32 -5.49
N LEU A 90 13.88 12.46 -5.64
CA LEU A 90 12.47 12.87 -5.62
C LEU A 90 12.07 13.46 -4.26
N GLU A 91 12.48 12.82 -3.17
CA GLU A 91 12.26 13.33 -1.81
C GLU A 91 12.86 14.74 -1.63
N LYS A 92 14.14 14.90 -2.01
CA LYS A 92 14.81 16.19 -1.97
C LYS A 92 14.10 17.24 -2.84
N LEU A 93 13.73 16.87 -4.07
CA LEU A 93 13.03 17.76 -5.00
C LEU A 93 11.69 18.23 -4.42
N ALA A 94 10.94 17.34 -3.79
CA ALA A 94 9.69 17.66 -3.10
C ALA A 94 9.94 18.64 -1.94
N CYS A 95 10.93 18.38 -1.09
CA CYS A 95 11.29 19.23 0.03
C CYS A 95 11.76 20.62 -0.43
N ASP A 96 12.65 20.69 -1.42
CA ASP A 96 13.18 21.96 -1.96
C ASP A 96 12.06 22.86 -2.51
N ASN A 97 11.02 22.27 -3.11
CA ASN A 97 9.87 22.96 -3.67
C ASN A 97 8.66 23.04 -2.73
N ARG A 98 8.80 22.62 -1.47
CA ARG A 98 7.71 22.58 -0.46
C ARG A 98 6.46 21.86 -0.96
N ALA A 99 6.67 20.82 -1.77
CA ALA A 99 5.62 19.96 -2.30
C ALA A 99 5.48 18.69 -1.44
N VAL A 100 4.25 18.26 -1.22
CA VAL A 100 3.96 16.96 -0.61
C VAL A 100 4.10 15.89 -1.69
N CYS A 101 4.85 14.83 -1.40
CA CYS A 101 4.89 13.60 -2.18
C CYS A 101 4.37 12.47 -1.30
N TYR A 102 3.14 12.01 -1.54
CA TYR A 102 2.46 11.01 -0.74
C TYR A 102 2.19 9.76 -1.57
N ILE A 103 2.62 8.59 -1.09
CA ILE A 103 2.38 7.30 -1.72
C ILE A 103 1.15 6.65 -1.09
N ALA A 104 0.23 6.20 -1.94
CA ALA A 104 -1.11 5.79 -1.58
C ALA A 104 -1.17 4.36 -1.00
N TYR A 105 -0.89 4.22 0.28
CA TYR A 105 -1.09 2.97 1.04
C TYR A 105 -2.41 3.03 1.81
N ASN A 106 -3.52 2.90 1.12
CA ASN A 106 -4.87 3.05 1.68
C ASN A 106 -5.19 2.06 2.82
N HIS A 107 -4.54 0.90 2.89
CA HIS A 107 -4.73 -0.05 3.99
C HIS A 107 -4.37 0.54 5.37
N ARG A 108 -3.53 1.57 5.44
CA ARG A 108 -3.25 2.29 6.70
C ARG A 108 -4.49 2.94 7.31
N PHE A 109 -5.55 3.10 6.52
CA PHE A 109 -6.85 3.67 6.93
C PHE A 109 -7.94 2.61 7.14
N GLU A 110 -7.61 1.33 7.00
CA GLU A 110 -8.51 0.23 7.35
C GLU A 110 -8.75 0.25 8.88
N PRO A 111 -9.99 0.34 9.37
CA PRO A 111 -10.27 0.55 10.80
C PRO A 111 -9.57 -0.45 11.72
N HIS A 112 -9.61 -1.74 11.36
CA HIS A 112 -8.94 -2.76 12.16
C HIS A 112 -7.42 -2.73 12.05
N PHE A 113 -6.85 -2.15 10.99
CA PHE A 113 -5.41 -1.92 10.90
C PHE A 113 -4.97 -0.78 11.82
N VAL A 114 -5.76 0.29 11.89
CA VAL A 114 -5.54 1.38 12.85
C VAL A 114 -5.61 0.85 14.29
N ARG A 115 -6.66 0.06 14.59
CA ARG A 115 -6.82 -0.58 15.91
C ARG A 115 -5.65 -1.51 16.27
N MET A 116 -5.17 -2.30 15.29
CA MET A 116 -3.99 -3.17 15.49
C MET A 116 -2.74 -2.35 15.82
N ARG A 117 -2.51 -1.26 15.07
CA ARG A 117 -1.40 -0.35 15.35
C ARG A 117 -1.45 0.23 16.75
N GLU A 118 -2.63 0.70 17.18
CA GLU A 118 -2.83 1.23 18.54
C GLU A 118 -2.58 0.17 19.61
N LEU A 119 -3.06 -1.05 19.38
CA LEU A 119 -2.84 -2.17 20.32
C LEU A 119 -1.35 -2.51 20.43
N VAL A 120 -0.64 -2.61 19.32
CA VAL A 120 0.82 -2.86 19.31
C VAL A 120 1.56 -1.72 20.00
N ALA A 121 1.27 -0.47 19.64
CA ALA A 121 1.92 0.72 20.21
C ALA A 121 1.65 0.89 21.70
N SER A 122 0.50 0.44 22.21
CA SER A 122 0.14 0.51 23.63
C SER A 122 0.98 -0.42 24.53
N GLY A 123 1.71 -1.38 23.97
CA GLY A 123 2.46 -2.39 24.73
C GLY A 123 1.59 -3.41 25.47
N LYS A 124 0.27 -3.37 25.30
CA LYS A 124 -0.66 -4.32 25.95
C LYS A 124 -0.41 -5.78 25.56
N LEU A 125 0.07 -6.02 24.34
CA LEU A 125 0.47 -7.34 23.87
C LEU A 125 1.77 -7.84 24.50
N GLY A 126 2.61 -6.96 25.06
CA GLY A 126 3.98 -7.30 25.45
C GLY A 126 4.84 -7.56 24.22
N ARG A 127 5.87 -8.41 24.34
CA ARG A 127 6.74 -8.77 23.23
C ARG A 127 5.98 -9.58 22.18
N VAL A 128 5.94 -9.10 20.94
CA VAL A 128 5.40 -9.84 19.79
C VAL A 128 6.35 -10.99 19.45
N TYR A 129 5.83 -12.21 19.38
CA TYR A 129 6.56 -13.40 18.99
C TYR A 129 6.49 -13.64 17.50
N SER A 130 5.26 -13.56 16.95
CA SER A 130 5.04 -13.76 15.52
C SER A 130 3.87 -12.94 15.00
N CYS A 131 3.96 -12.61 13.71
CA CYS A 131 2.87 -12.04 12.91
C CYS A 131 2.76 -12.84 11.61
N ARG A 132 1.58 -13.34 11.31
CA ARG A 132 1.28 -14.01 10.04
C ARG A 132 0.17 -13.27 9.35
N MET A 133 0.37 -12.90 8.08
CA MET A 133 -0.65 -12.27 7.25
C MET A 133 -0.84 -13.05 5.96
N PHE A 134 -2.08 -13.23 5.57
CA PHE A 134 -2.50 -13.73 4.27
C PHE A 134 -3.29 -12.66 3.53
N TYR A 135 -2.97 -12.43 2.26
CA TYR A 135 -3.73 -11.57 1.38
C TYR A 135 -3.93 -12.23 0.02
N GLY A 136 -5.17 -12.54 -0.32
CA GLY A 136 -5.53 -13.15 -1.58
C GLY A 136 -6.65 -12.43 -2.32
N ASN A 137 -6.56 -12.42 -3.65
CA ASN A 137 -7.62 -12.00 -4.54
C ASN A 137 -7.78 -12.97 -5.72
N GLY A 138 -8.87 -12.83 -6.48
CA GLY A 138 -9.21 -13.72 -7.59
C GLY A 138 -8.87 -13.13 -8.96
N THR A 139 -7.72 -12.47 -9.11
CA THR A 139 -7.39 -11.74 -10.35
C THR A 139 -6.39 -12.46 -11.26
N ALA A 140 -6.02 -13.71 -10.99
CA ALA A 140 -5.02 -14.44 -11.77
C ALA A 140 -5.27 -14.39 -13.28
N ARG A 141 -6.48 -14.68 -13.73
CA ARG A 141 -6.83 -14.64 -15.16
C ARG A 141 -6.75 -13.23 -15.76
N LEU A 142 -7.22 -12.21 -15.03
CA LEU A 142 -7.11 -10.81 -15.48
C LEU A 142 -5.64 -10.35 -15.58
N VAL A 143 -4.77 -10.87 -14.70
CA VAL A 143 -3.33 -10.61 -14.75
C VAL A 143 -2.71 -11.32 -15.94
N ARG A 144 -3.03 -12.61 -16.16
CA ARG A 144 -2.52 -13.41 -17.28
C ARG A 144 -2.85 -12.80 -18.64
N ASP A 145 -4.05 -12.22 -18.77
CA ASP A 145 -4.52 -11.57 -20.00
C ASP A 145 -3.94 -10.15 -20.18
N SER A 146 -3.00 -9.74 -19.31
CA SER A 146 -2.36 -8.43 -19.33
C SER A 146 -0.84 -8.56 -19.52
N ASP A 147 -0.34 -8.21 -20.70
CA ASP A 147 1.08 -8.35 -21.05
C ASP A 147 2.05 -7.63 -20.10
N TRP A 148 1.62 -6.55 -19.44
CA TRP A 148 2.46 -5.80 -18.55
C TRP A 148 2.37 -6.28 -17.08
N ARG A 149 1.30 -7.01 -16.69
CA ARG A 149 1.12 -7.49 -15.32
C ARG A 149 1.66 -8.90 -15.11
N ASP A 150 1.51 -9.78 -16.11
CA ASP A 150 1.97 -11.18 -16.05
C ASP A 150 3.46 -11.30 -16.38
N ARG A 151 4.30 -10.56 -15.64
CA ARG A 151 5.76 -10.55 -15.79
C ARG A 151 6.46 -10.18 -14.47
N GLY A 152 7.78 -10.39 -14.46
CA GLY A 152 8.65 -10.02 -13.34
C GLY A 152 8.29 -10.77 -12.06
N ALA A 153 8.11 -10.04 -10.96
CA ALA A 153 7.84 -10.60 -9.64
C ALA A 153 6.34 -10.86 -9.34
N GLY A 154 5.48 -10.70 -10.35
CA GLY A 154 4.06 -11.08 -10.28
C GLY A 154 3.29 -10.43 -9.13
N VAL A 155 2.71 -11.26 -8.23
CA VAL A 155 1.88 -10.83 -7.10
C VAL A 155 2.65 -10.03 -6.05
N LEU A 156 3.98 -10.18 -5.99
CA LEU A 156 4.80 -9.58 -4.93
C LEU A 156 4.74 -8.04 -4.91
N PRO A 157 4.96 -7.28 -6.01
CA PRO A 157 4.83 -5.83 -5.99
C PRO A 157 3.37 -5.37 -5.81
N ASP A 158 2.38 -6.17 -6.20
CA ASP A 158 0.96 -5.79 -6.11
C ASP A 158 0.44 -5.96 -4.68
N LEU A 159 0.32 -7.20 -4.17
CA LEU A 159 -0.21 -7.48 -2.83
C LEU A 159 0.87 -7.42 -1.75
N GLY A 160 2.09 -7.85 -2.07
CA GLY A 160 3.19 -7.85 -1.11
C GLY A 160 3.62 -6.45 -0.67
N SER A 161 3.52 -5.42 -1.54
CA SER A 161 3.77 -4.04 -1.13
C SER A 161 2.82 -3.57 -0.01
N HIS A 162 1.54 -3.96 -0.06
CA HIS A 162 0.58 -3.67 1.01
C HIS A 162 0.95 -4.39 2.31
N LEU A 163 1.33 -5.68 2.25
CA LEU A 163 1.68 -6.45 3.43
C LEU A 163 2.96 -5.93 4.10
N LEU A 164 3.98 -5.63 3.31
CA LEU A 164 5.23 -5.04 3.81
C LEU A 164 5.01 -3.65 4.41
N ASP A 165 4.23 -2.80 3.75
CA ASP A 165 3.83 -1.50 4.28
C ASP A 165 3.08 -1.63 5.60
N THR A 166 2.14 -2.57 5.69
CA THR A 166 1.39 -2.86 6.92
C THR A 166 2.30 -3.29 8.06
N CYS A 167 3.33 -4.10 7.78
CA CYS A 167 4.32 -4.46 8.80
C CYS A 167 5.01 -3.22 9.38
N ARG A 168 5.48 -2.30 8.54
CA ARG A 168 6.09 -1.05 9.04
C ARG A 168 5.09 -0.14 9.73
N PHE A 169 3.86 -0.10 9.27
CA PHE A 169 2.80 0.68 9.89
C PHE A 169 2.49 0.21 11.32
N TRP A 170 2.57 -1.11 11.58
CA TRP A 170 2.30 -1.69 12.91
C TRP A 170 3.51 -1.76 13.82
N PHE A 171 4.67 -2.14 13.28
CA PHE A 171 5.85 -2.45 14.08
C PHE A 171 6.96 -1.37 13.99
N GLY A 172 6.78 -0.34 13.13
CA GLY A 172 7.82 0.66 12.89
C GLY A 172 8.96 0.09 12.05
N ASP A 173 10.19 0.52 12.33
CA ASP A 173 11.36 0.05 11.60
C ASP A 173 11.63 -1.42 11.92
N ILE A 174 11.63 -2.23 10.87
CA ILE A 174 11.95 -3.65 10.95
C ILE A 174 13.42 -3.81 10.63
N ALA A 175 14.19 -4.15 11.68
CA ALA A 175 15.64 -4.36 11.56
C ALA A 175 16.00 -5.66 10.81
N ASP A 176 15.04 -6.60 10.73
CA ASP A 176 15.23 -7.87 10.06
C ASP A 176 15.02 -7.77 8.55
N THR A 177 15.60 -8.70 7.81
CA THR A 177 15.39 -8.84 6.36
C THR A 177 14.35 -9.93 6.07
N PHE A 178 13.58 -9.73 4.99
CA PHE A 178 12.67 -10.75 4.50
C PHE A 178 13.40 -11.65 3.49
N LYS A 179 13.16 -12.94 3.53
CA LYS A 179 13.60 -13.92 2.53
C LYS A 179 12.41 -14.54 1.82
N LEU A 180 12.64 -14.99 0.61
CA LEU A 180 11.67 -15.76 -0.14
C LEU A 180 11.56 -17.16 0.46
N LEU A 181 10.34 -17.60 0.79
CA LEU A 181 10.04 -18.95 1.26
C LEU A 181 9.44 -19.81 0.15
N ALA A 182 8.60 -19.22 -0.69
CA ALA A 182 8.04 -19.87 -1.87
C ALA A 182 7.65 -18.85 -2.93
N ALA A 183 7.79 -19.22 -4.22
CA ALA A 183 7.28 -18.48 -5.36
C ALA A 183 6.74 -19.49 -6.38
N ASN A 184 5.43 -19.55 -6.53
CA ASN A 184 4.74 -20.51 -7.38
C ASN A 184 4.07 -19.80 -8.55
N ARG A 185 3.98 -20.52 -9.67
CA ARG A 185 3.34 -20.09 -10.91
C ARG A 185 2.31 -21.15 -11.29
N PHE A 186 1.11 -21.05 -10.71
CA PHE A 186 0.06 -22.06 -10.92
C PHE A 186 -0.76 -21.78 -12.17
N GLU A 187 -1.16 -20.52 -12.40
CA GLU A 187 -1.98 -20.13 -13.56
C GLU A 187 -1.31 -19.07 -14.44
N ASN A 188 -0.31 -18.35 -13.93
CA ASN A 188 0.35 -17.23 -14.61
C ASN A 188 1.82 -17.55 -14.95
N ARG A 189 2.41 -16.79 -15.87
CA ARG A 189 3.85 -16.86 -16.21
C ARG A 189 4.71 -16.25 -15.10
N ALA A 190 4.26 -15.13 -14.51
CA ALA A 190 4.86 -14.54 -13.32
C ALA A 190 4.32 -15.24 -12.05
N PRO A 191 5.04 -15.17 -10.90
CA PRO A 191 4.54 -15.72 -9.66
C PRO A 191 3.16 -15.19 -9.27
N ASP A 192 2.19 -16.09 -9.11
CA ASP A 192 0.82 -15.79 -8.71
C ASP A 192 0.51 -16.19 -7.26
N HIS A 193 1.47 -16.85 -6.62
CA HIS A 193 1.47 -17.18 -5.20
C HIS A 193 2.89 -17.07 -4.64
N VAL A 194 3.08 -16.24 -3.60
CA VAL A 194 4.37 -15.98 -2.98
C VAL A 194 4.25 -15.97 -1.46
N ILE A 195 5.23 -16.59 -0.80
CA ILE A 195 5.40 -16.55 0.66
C ILE A 195 6.77 -15.98 0.97
N ILE A 196 6.81 -14.99 1.86
CA ILE A 196 8.05 -14.39 2.37
C ILE A 196 8.04 -14.39 3.90
N GLY A 197 9.21 -14.40 4.52
CA GLY A 197 9.33 -14.38 5.98
C GLY A 197 10.60 -13.72 6.44
N THR A 198 10.63 -13.27 7.71
CA THR A 198 11.83 -12.69 8.34
C THR A 198 12.91 -13.75 8.58
N GLU A 199 14.17 -13.34 8.43
CA GLU A 199 15.34 -14.24 8.61
C GLU A 199 15.66 -14.48 10.07
N GLN A 200 15.69 -13.43 10.90
CA GLN A 200 16.13 -13.50 12.30
C GLN A 200 14.99 -13.78 13.29
N ASN A 201 13.73 -13.75 12.82
CA ASN A 201 12.55 -14.01 13.63
C ASN A 201 12.39 -13.08 14.86
N ARG A 202 12.58 -11.76 14.69
CA ARG A 202 12.48 -10.74 15.75
C ARG A 202 11.66 -9.52 15.36
N PRO A 203 10.31 -9.63 15.36
CA PRO A 203 9.47 -10.84 15.50
C PRO A 203 9.54 -11.73 14.27
N ARG A 204 9.10 -12.98 14.38
CA ARG A 204 8.88 -13.81 13.19
C ARG A 204 7.69 -13.24 12.42
N ILE A 205 7.93 -12.80 11.19
CA ILE A 205 6.86 -12.34 10.30
C ILE A 205 6.80 -13.27 9.09
N GLU A 206 5.61 -13.69 8.74
CA GLU A 206 5.31 -14.49 7.56
C GLU A 206 4.18 -13.83 6.78
N LEU A 207 4.42 -13.55 5.51
CA LEU A 207 3.49 -12.88 4.62
C LEU A 207 3.23 -13.78 3.42
N GLU A 208 1.97 -14.13 3.23
CA GLU A 208 1.50 -14.96 2.13
C GLU A 208 0.57 -14.13 1.23
N MET A 209 0.82 -14.16 -0.07
CA MET A 209 0.04 -13.43 -1.06
C MET A 209 -0.27 -14.26 -2.29
N THR A 210 -1.49 -14.15 -2.82
CA THR A 210 -1.92 -14.93 -3.98
C THR A 210 -2.97 -14.23 -4.82
N LEU A 211 -2.96 -14.50 -6.15
CA LEU A 211 -3.99 -14.07 -7.10
C LEU A 211 -5.06 -15.14 -7.34
N LEU A 212 -4.99 -16.29 -6.65
CA LEU A 212 -5.72 -17.52 -6.98
C LEU A 212 -6.96 -17.76 -6.10
N MET A 213 -7.39 -16.76 -5.32
CA MET A 213 -8.57 -16.90 -4.48
C MET A 213 -9.85 -16.79 -5.31
N TRP A 214 -10.88 -17.57 -4.93
CA TRP A 214 -12.23 -17.45 -5.51
C TRP A 214 -12.98 -16.24 -4.96
N ARG A 215 -12.60 -15.78 -3.79
CA ARG A 215 -13.10 -14.58 -3.14
C ARG A 215 -11.92 -13.84 -2.51
N ASN A 216 -11.95 -12.52 -2.55
CA ASN A 216 -10.96 -11.71 -1.85
C ASN A 216 -10.93 -12.08 -0.37
N HIS A 217 -9.73 -12.25 0.17
CA HIS A 217 -9.52 -12.73 1.52
C HIS A 217 -8.31 -12.06 2.17
N PHE A 218 -8.46 -11.72 3.44
CA PHE A 218 -7.36 -11.23 4.27
C PHE A 218 -7.49 -11.81 5.66
N THR A 219 -6.38 -12.28 6.22
CA THR A 219 -6.27 -12.65 7.63
C THR A 219 -4.95 -12.16 8.20
N CYS A 220 -4.97 -11.87 9.50
CA CYS A 220 -3.78 -11.58 10.27
C CYS A 220 -3.87 -12.24 11.65
N ASP A 221 -2.78 -12.88 12.06
CA ASP A 221 -2.59 -13.46 13.38
C ASP A 221 -1.33 -12.91 14.02
N ILE A 222 -1.45 -12.21 15.15
CA ILE A 222 -0.32 -11.80 15.99
C ILE A 222 -0.35 -12.63 17.29
N LEU A 223 0.74 -13.33 17.56
CA LEU A 223 0.99 -14.00 18.83
C LEU A 223 2.02 -13.22 19.63
N ALA A 224 1.72 -13.00 20.90
CA ALA A 224 2.56 -12.18 21.76
C ALA A 224 2.60 -12.70 23.21
N GLU A 225 3.46 -12.12 24.02
CA GLU A 225 3.71 -12.50 25.41
C GLU A 225 2.46 -12.46 26.29
N LYS A 226 1.61 -11.43 26.12
CA LYS A 226 0.43 -11.19 26.96
C LYS A 226 -0.89 -11.53 26.29
N GLY A 227 -0.86 -12.06 25.07
CA GLY A 227 -2.07 -12.42 24.35
C GLY A 227 -1.88 -12.59 22.85
N SER A 228 -2.98 -12.50 22.11
CA SER A 228 -2.99 -12.56 20.66
C SER A 228 -3.99 -11.56 20.09
N ALA A 229 -3.74 -11.10 18.85
CA ALA A 229 -4.67 -10.25 18.13
C ALA A 229 -4.86 -10.79 16.72
N HIS A 230 -6.10 -10.70 16.22
CA HIS A 230 -6.49 -11.29 14.94
C HIS A 230 -7.33 -10.31 14.14
N ILE A 231 -7.16 -10.34 12.82
CA ILE A 231 -8.03 -9.64 11.87
C ILE A 231 -8.53 -10.65 10.85
N GLU A 232 -9.83 -10.66 10.59
CA GLU A 232 -10.47 -11.43 9.55
C GLU A 232 -11.21 -10.48 8.61
N SER A 233 -10.90 -10.54 7.30
CA SER A 233 -11.44 -9.71 6.24
C SER A 233 -11.04 -8.23 6.31
N LEU A 234 -11.44 -7.47 5.30
CA LEU A 234 -11.33 -6.00 5.20
C LEU A 234 -12.72 -5.41 4.93
N CYS A 235 -12.98 -4.19 5.41
CA CYS A 235 -14.29 -3.54 5.27
C CYS A 235 -14.80 -3.49 3.82
N LYS A 236 -13.89 -3.34 2.85
CA LYS A 236 -14.24 -3.32 1.41
C LYS A 236 -14.84 -4.61 0.86
N TRP A 237 -14.83 -5.71 1.62
CA TRP A 237 -15.30 -7.03 1.15
C TRP A 237 -16.46 -7.58 1.98
N GLY A 238 -17.01 -6.81 2.87
CA GLY A 238 -18.08 -7.17 3.79
C GLY A 238 -17.64 -7.11 5.24
N PRO A 239 -18.28 -7.86 6.15
CA PRO A 239 -17.91 -7.81 7.55
C PRO A 239 -16.44 -8.08 7.79
N ALA A 240 -15.78 -7.18 8.54
CA ALA A 240 -14.41 -7.33 8.99
C ALA A 240 -14.39 -7.48 10.51
N THR A 241 -13.63 -8.42 11.04
CA THR A 241 -13.60 -8.73 12.47
C THR A 241 -12.21 -8.52 13.05
N PHE A 242 -12.16 -7.86 14.19
CA PHE A 242 -10.98 -7.74 15.04
C PHE A 242 -11.18 -8.52 16.33
N ILE A 243 -10.18 -9.26 16.78
CA ILE A 243 -10.23 -10.04 18.01
C ILE A 243 -8.94 -9.81 18.79
N HIS A 244 -9.05 -9.39 20.07
CA HIS A 244 -7.94 -9.35 21.00
C HIS A 244 -8.21 -10.32 22.15
N ARG A 245 -7.30 -11.29 22.36
CA ARG A 245 -7.37 -12.27 23.46
C ARG A 245 -6.28 -12.01 24.45
N MET A 246 -6.66 -11.86 25.71
CA MET A 246 -5.73 -11.67 26.82
C MET A 246 -5.28 -13.02 27.38
N ARG A 247 -3.97 -13.23 27.46
CA ARG A 247 -3.39 -14.48 27.96
C ARG A 247 -3.82 -14.77 29.40
N MET A 248 -4.28 -15.98 29.65
CA MET A 248 -4.58 -16.49 31.00
C MET A 248 -3.53 -17.51 31.42
N LEU A 249 -2.95 -17.31 32.61
CA LEU A 249 -1.95 -18.22 33.18
C LEU A 249 -2.53 -18.95 34.38
N PRO A 250 -2.13 -20.21 34.61
CA PRO A 250 -1.20 -21.05 33.83
C PRO A 250 -1.82 -21.54 32.52
N SER A 251 -3.15 -21.63 32.46
CA SER A 251 -3.96 -21.95 31.26
C SER A 251 -5.41 -21.63 31.55
N GLY A 252 -6.23 -21.49 30.53
CA GLY A 252 -7.66 -21.19 30.64
C GLY A 252 -8.23 -20.55 29.39
N ARG A 253 -9.53 -20.33 29.38
CA ARG A 253 -10.19 -19.59 28.31
C ARG A 253 -9.85 -18.11 28.47
N PRO A 254 -9.20 -17.49 27.48
CA PRO A 254 -8.85 -16.07 27.55
C PRO A 254 -10.09 -15.18 27.52
N ALA A 255 -10.01 -14.03 28.18
CA ALA A 255 -10.93 -12.95 27.90
C ALA A 255 -10.72 -12.45 26.47
N GLU A 256 -11.80 -12.21 25.76
CA GLU A 256 -11.81 -11.82 24.35
C GLU A 256 -12.55 -10.49 24.19
N ASP A 257 -11.88 -9.53 23.54
CA ASP A 257 -12.48 -8.31 23.02
C ASP A 257 -12.63 -8.47 21.50
N ARG A 258 -13.87 -8.53 21.02
CA ARG A 258 -14.23 -8.76 19.63
C ARG A 258 -15.07 -7.63 19.09
N GLU A 259 -14.73 -7.15 17.91
CA GLU A 259 -15.53 -6.18 17.16
C GLU A 259 -15.67 -6.63 15.71
N THR A 260 -16.88 -6.58 15.21
CA THR A 260 -17.17 -6.80 13.78
C THR A 260 -17.74 -5.52 13.19
N LEU A 261 -17.14 -5.04 12.12
CA LEU A 261 -17.57 -3.87 11.38
C LEU A 261 -18.20 -4.32 10.06
N GLU A 262 -19.41 -3.83 9.80
CA GLU A 262 -20.11 -3.98 8.53
C GLU A 262 -20.39 -2.58 7.99
N GLN A 263 -19.55 -2.11 7.09
CA GLN A 263 -19.59 -0.75 6.55
C GLN A 263 -18.97 -0.69 5.17
N GLU A 264 -19.24 0.38 4.43
CA GLU A 264 -18.53 0.66 3.18
C GLU A 264 -17.05 0.92 3.43
N ASP A 265 -16.22 0.72 2.39
CA ASP A 265 -14.78 0.97 2.43
C ASP A 265 -14.47 2.45 2.71
N PRO A 266 -13.99 2.81 3.91
CA PRO A 266 -13.69 4.20 4.25
C PRO A 266 -12.29 4.63 3.79
N THR A 267 -11.44 3.67 3.35
CA THR A 267 -10.00 3.88 3.22
C THR A 267 -9.63 4.95 2.21
N TRP A 268 -10.35 5.02 1.08
CA TRP A 268 -10.08 6.00 0.02
C TRP A 268 -10.42 7.42 0.43
N ALA A 269 -11.55 7.60 1.10
CA ALA A 269 -11.98 8.91 1.60
C ALA A 269 -11.06 9.41 2.70
N LEU A 270 -10.71 8.55 3.64
CA LEU A 270 -9.81 8.87 4.76
C LEU A 270 -8.38 9.16 4.26
N GLU A 271 -7.88 8.39 3.31
CA GLU A 271 -6.58 8.63 2.69
C GLU A 271 -6.54 9.97 1.96
N TYR A 272 -7.58 10.30 1.18
CA TYR A 272 -7.64 11.59 0.50
C TYR A 272 -7.75 12.76 1.48
N ALA A 273 -8.53 12.61 2.55
CA ALA A 273 -8.60 13.61 3.63
C ALA A 273 -7.25 13.80 4.33
N HIS A 274 -6.52 12.71 4.60
CA HIS A 274 -5.16 12.75 5.14
C HIS A 274 -4.20 13.48 4.20
N PHE A 275 -4.22 13.14 2.91
CA PHE A 275 -3.40 13.84 1.91
C PHE A 275 -3.69 15.35 1.88
N LYS A 276 -4.97 15.75 1.94
CA LYS A 276 -5.34 17.18 2.04
C LYS A 276 -4.76 17.85 3.28
N ALA A 277 -4.79 17.17 4.42
CA ALA A 277 -4.21 17.68 5.67
C ALA A 277 -2.69 17.87 5.55
N LEU A 278 -1.98 16.93 4.94
CA LEU A 278 -0.55 17.04 4.65
C LEU A 278 -0.25 18.25 3.74
N CYS A 279 -1.04 18.44 2.68
CA CYS A 279 -0.90 19.58 1.77
C CYS A 279 -1.13 20.93 2.50
N ALA A 280 -2.17 21.01 3.34
CA ALA A 280 -2.47 22.21 4.13
C ALA A 280 -1.34 22.55 5.12
N ALA A 281 -0.77 21.53 5.74
CA ALA A 281 0.36 21.65 6.66
C ALA A 281 1.70 21.85 5.94
N ARG A 282 1.76 21.70 4.61
CA ARG A 282 3.01 21.65 3.82
C ARG A 282 4.02 20.67 4.44
N ALA A 283 3.52 19.50 4.83
CA ALA A 283 4.35 18.46 5.45
C ALA A 283 5.53 18.12 4.54
N PRO A 284 6.75 17.99 5.07
CA PRO A 284 7.89 17.56 4.27
C PRO A 284 7.65 16.17 3.71
N ALA A 285 8.16 15.92 2.51
CA ALA A 285 8.13 14.58 1.94
C ALA A 285 9.06 13.65 2.75
N ASP A 286 8.58 12.45 3.02
CA ASP A 286 9.35 11.36 3.64
C ASP A 286 9.10 10.08 2.83
N LEU A 287 10.10 9.67 2.07
CA LEU A 287 10.08 8.45 1.25
C LEU A 287 10.88 7.29 1.90
N SER A 288 11.20 7.39 3.17
CA SER A 288 11.96 6.35 3.90
C SER A 288 11.29 4.97 3.84
N ASN A 289 9.96 4.94 3.91
CA ASN A 289 9.17 3.73 3.75
C ASN A 289 9.29 3.15 2.34
N ASP A 290 9.22 3.99 1.32
CA ASP A 290 9.26 3.57 -0.09
C ASP A 290 10.66 3.12 -0.51
N ILE A 291 11.69 3.75 0.02
CA ILE A 291 13.09 3.32 -0.14
C ILE A 291 13.29 1.92 0.46
N TRP A 292 12.77 1.69 1.66
CA TRP A 292 12.84 0.37 2.29
C TRP A 292 12.03 -0.68 1.50
N LEU A 293 10.82 -0.33 1.06
CA LEU A 293 9.99 -1.21 0.24
C LEU A 293 10.65 -1.55 -1.10
N GLN A 294 11.23 -0.56 -1.78
CA GLN A 294 11.94 -0.79 -3.03
C GLN A 294 13.11 -1.77 -2.86
N ARG A 295 13.90 -1.65 -1.78
CA ARG A 295 14.96 -2.62 -1.48
C ARG A 295 14.40 -4.03 -1.27
N ALA A 296 13.36 -4.15 -0.43
CA ALA A 296 12.76 -5.43 -0.11
C ALA A 296 12.16 -6.09 -1.37
N LEU A 297 11.33 -5.36 -2.11
CA LEU A 297 10.68 -5.84 -3.33
C LEU A 297 11.69 -6.15 -4.45
N GLY A 298 12.73 -5.32 -4.61
CA GLY A 298 13.78 -5.53 -5.62
C GLY A 298 14.57 -6.82 -5.37
N ARG A 299 15.00 -7.06 -4.13
CA ARG A 299 15.72 -8.27 -3.73
C ARG A 299 14.84 -9.51 -3.85
N LEU A 300 13.66 -9.51 -3.22
CA LEU A 300 12.72 -10.62 -3.26
C LEU A 300 12.21 -10.90 -4.68
N GLY A 301 12.00 -9.85 -5.48
CA GLY A 301 11.60 -9.99 -6.88
C GLY A 301 12.66 -10.64 -7.76
N ALA A 302 13.94 -10.32 -7.53
CA ALA A 302 15.05 -10.99 -8.23
C ALA A 302 15.18 -12.48 -7.86
N GLU A 303 14.83 -12.85 -6.62
CA GLU A 303 14.78 -14.25 -6.17
C GLU A 303 13.56 -14.99 -6.76
N ALA A 304 12.38 -14.35 -6.73
CA ALA A 304 11.12 -14.94 -7.21
C ALA A 304 11.06 -15.07 -8.74
N GLY A 305 11.82 -14.25 -9.48
CA GLY A 305 11.89 -14.27 -10.95
C GLY A 305 12.76 -15.40 -11.52
N ARG A 306 13.54 -16.06 -10.68
CA ARG A 306 14.39 -17.24 -11.06
C ARG A 306 13.55 -18.51 -11.09
#